data_b90d4219f2565397274ed27f3082e8c1
#
_entry.id   b90d4219f2565397274ed27f3082e8c1
#
_cell.length_a   1.000
_cell.length_b   1.000
_cell.length_c   1.000
_cell.angle_alpha   90.00
_cell.angle_beta   90.00
_cell.angle_gamma   90.00
#
_symmetry.space_group_name_H-M   'P 1'
#
loop_
_entity.id
_entity.type
_entity.pdbx_description
1 polymer ?
#
loop_
_entity_poly.entity_id
_entity_poly.type
_entity_poly.pdbx_seq_one_letter_code
_entity_poly.pdbx_strand_id
1 'polypeptide(L)'
;CYNNENGAKREYELANGITLKILYNYFYENKSTDENNYSVCLMIEQGGKKFLFTGDLEEKGEEYLVRDNAEELTPVKLFKAGHHGSKTSSNEVLLEKIQPEICVVSCVCGTDEYTPTVANQFPTQAFIDRISKYTVKVFVTSMGDPDYTGGAAFVPMNGNVVVTSDSTGVNVNCSNNNTYLKDTAWFKAKRTCPSYWAA
;
A
#
# COMPACT_ATOMS: atom_id res chain seq x y z
N CYS A 1 -10.95 20.03 1.39
CA CYS A 1 -11.92 19.01 0.93
C CYS A 1 -12.65 18.32 2.10
N TYR A 2 -11.96 18.11 3.22
CA TYR A 2 -12.50 17.31 4.31
C TYR A 2 -13.67 17.98 5.07
N ASN A 3 -13.68 19.29 5.19
CA ASN A 3 -14.68 20.07 5.93
C ASN A 3 -15.98 20.37 5.15
N ASN A 4 -16.19 19.75 3.99
CA ASN A 4 -17.31 20.02 3.06
C ASN A 4 -17.40 21.46 2.54
N GLU A 5 -16.39 22.27 2.72
CA GLU A 5 -16.28 23.55 2.04
C GLU A 5 -16.18 23.32 0.52
N ASN A 6 -16.72 24.23 -0.26
CA ASN A 6 -16.74 24.12 -1.72
C ASN A 6 -17.44 22.87 -2.29
N GLY A 7 -18.38 22.27 -1.55
CA GLY A 7 -19.18 21.14 -2.02
C GLY A 7 -18.49 19.78 -2.04
N ALA A 8 -17.28 19.67 -1.49
CA ALA A 8 -16.64 18.39 -1.32
C ALA A 8 -17.39 17.53 -0.29
N LYS A 9 -17.49 16.24 -0.55
CA LYS A 9 -18.09 15.25 0.35
C LYS A 9 -17.04 14.32 0.92
N ARG A 10 -17.31 13.73 2.06
CA ARG A 10 -16.47 12.67 2.65
C ARG A 10 -16.80 11.28 2.11
N GLU A 11 -18.01 11.13 1.61
CA GLU A 11 -18.49 9.87 1.06
C GLU A 11 -19.14 10.10 -0.31
N TYR A 12 -18.81 9.22 -1.25
CA TYR A 12 -19.31 9.23 -2.62
C TYR A 12 -19.83 7.84 -2.96
N GLU A 13 -21.06 7.75 -3.42
CA GLU A 13 -21.54 6.56 -4.10
C GLU A 13 -21.02 6.59 -5.55
N LEU A 14 -20.12 5.67 -5.90
CA LEU A 14 -19.49 5.60 -7.22
C LEU A 14 -20.35 4.84 -8.22
N ALA A 15 -21.02 3.76 -7.75
CA ALA A 15 -21.94 2.91 -8.51
C ALA A 15 -22.76 2.12 -7.51
N ASN A 16 -23.73 1.32 -8.00
CA ASN A 16 -24.62 0.52 -7.18
C ASN A 16 -23.90 -0.29 -6.09
N GLY A 17 -24.00 0.16 -4.84
CA GLY A 17 -23.39 -0.48 -3.69
C GLY A 17 -21.85 -0.39 -3.60
N ILE A 18 -21.26 0.56 -4.34
CA ILE A 18 -19.82 0.88 -4.22
C ILE A 18 -19.68 2.30 -3.67
N THR A 19 -19.11 2.41 -2.49
CA THR A 19 -18.85 3.69 -1.85
C THR A 19 -17.34 3.97 -1.76
N LEU A 20 -16.99 5.24 -1.89
CA LEU A 20 -15.66 5.77 -1.59
C LEU A 20 -15.78 6.71 -0.40
N LYS A 21 -15.00 6.45 0.64
CA LYS A 21 -14.90 7.29 1.83
C LYS A 21 -13.53 7.94 1.90
N ILE A 22 -13.50 9.24 2.15
CA ILE A 22 -12.29 9.97 2.53
C ILE A 22 -12.20 9.87 4.05
N LEU A 23 -11.21 9.13 4.54
CA LEU A 23 -11.00 8.94 5.97
C LEU A 23 -10.48 10.23 6.60
N TYR A 24 -10.82 10.44 7.87
CA TYR A 24 -10.28 11.58 8.61
C TYR A 24 -8.78 11.42 8.80
N ASN A 25 -8.03 12.45 8.48
CA ASN A 25 -6.63 12.57 8.79
C ASN A 25 -6.44 13.79 9.72
N TYR A 26 -5.90 13.56 10.90
CA TYR A 26 -5.63 14.57 11.92
C TYR A 26 -4.89 15.80 11.36
N PHE A 27 -3.99 15.58 10.42
CA PHE A 27 -3.17 16.64 9.83
C PHE A 27 -3.92 17.52 8.79
N TYR A 28 -5.19 17.24 8.47
CA TYR A 28 -6.00 18.18 7.71
C TYR A 28 -6.32 19.46 8.49
N GLU A 29 -6.34 19.36 9.83
CA GLU A 29 -6.65 20.46 10.75
C GLU A 29 -5.45 20.86 11.62
N ASN A 30 -4.38 20.06 11.60
CA ASN A 30 -3.19 20.27 12.44
C ASN A 30 -1.92 20.28 11.58
N LYS A 31 -0.95 21.08 11.98
CA LYS A 31 0.31 21.19 11.24
C LYS A 31 1.19 19.96 11.46
N SER A 32 1.82 19.52 10.38
CA SER A 32 2.93 18.58 10.39
C SER A 32 4.18 19.22 9.81
N THR A 33 5.35 18.78 10.25
CA THR A 33 6.64 19.11 9.63
C THR A 33 6.98 18.17 8.48
N ASP A 34 6.20 17.11 8.29
CA ASP A 34 6.35 16.12 7.25
C ASP A 34 5.15 16.21 6.29
N GLU A 35 5.44 16.50 5.02
CA GLU A 35 4.42 16.64 3.96
C GLU A 35 3.64 15.34 3.73
N ASN A 36 4.26 14.17 3.93
CA ASN A 36 3.61 12.88 3.76
C ASN A 36 2.42 12.70 4.70
N ASN A 37 2.45 13.35 5.86
CA ASN A 37 1.35 13.30 6.82
C ASN A 37 0.07 14.03 6.35
N TYR A 38 0.14 14.84 5.30
CA TYR A 38 -1.05 15.40 4.64
C TYR A 38 -1.70 14.47 3.61
N SER A 39 -1.28 13.23 3.54
CA SER A 39 -1.82 12.22 2.61
C SER A 39 -3.33 12.07 2.72
N VAL A 40 -3.98 11.96 1.56
CA VAL A 40 -5.41 11.64 1.48
C VAL A 40 -5.60 10.14 1.61
N CYS A 41 -6.30 9.73 2.67
CA CYS A 41 -6.60 8.32 2.92
C CYS A 41 -8.00 7.98 2.41
N LEU A 42 -8.08 6.94 1.60
CA LEU A 42 -9.31 6.51 0.93
C LEU A 42 -9.66 5.07 1.30
N MET A 43 -10.95 4.84 1.58
CA MET A 43 -11.55 3.53 1.69
C MET A 43 -12.60 3.36 0.60
N ILE A 44 -12.44 2.33 -0.23
CA ILE A 44 -13.50 1.88 -1.14
C ILE A 44 -14.17 0.68 -0.49
N GLU A 45 -15.50 0.65 -0.51
CA GLU A 45 -16.28 -0.46 0.03
C GLU A 45 -17.26 -0.98 -1.01
N GLN A 46 -17.34 -2.30 -1.13
CA GLN A 46 -18.28 -3.01 -1.99
C GLN A 46 -18.75 -4.29 -1.31
N GLY A 47 -20.04 -4.35 -0.94
CA GLY A 47 -20.63 -5.57 -0.35
C GLY A 47 -19.85 -6.09 0.86
N GLY A 48 -19.41 -5.21 1.76
CA GLY A 48 -18.62 -5.53 2.94
C GLY A 48 -17.12 -5.80 2.67
N LYS A 49 -16.67 -5.77 1.41
CA LYS A 49 -15.25 -5.85 1.06
C LYS A 49 -14.66 -4.44 1.04
N LYS A 50 -13.52 -4.27 1.71
CA LYS A 50 -12.84 -2.99 1.90
C LYS A 50 -11.49 -2.96 1.20
N PHE A 51 -11.17 -1.81 0.60
CA PHE A 51 -9.95 -1.56 -0.16
C PHE A 51 -9.36 -0.24 0.32
N LEU A 52 -8.16 -0.29 0.94
CA LEU A 52 -7.56 0.85 1.62
C LEU A 52 -6.37 1.42 0.86
N PHE A 53 -6.32 2.76 0.78
CA PHE A 53 -5.24 3.54 0.20
C PHE A 53 -4.88 4.66 1.18
N THR A 54 -3.62 4.74 1.62
CA THR A 54 -3.17 5.71 2.64
C THR A 54 -2.18 6.75 2.11
N GLY A 55 -1.94 6.77 0.78
CA GLY A 55 -0.91 7.64 0.21
C GLY A 55 0.47 7.32 0.78
N ASP A 56 1.17 8.34 1.20
CA ASP A 56 2.50 8.23 1.79
C ASP A 56 2.48 8.54 3.31
N LEU A 57 1.29 8.39 3.94
CA LEU A 57 1.10 8.62 5.37
C LEU A 57 2.13 7.84 6.19
N GLU A 58 2.78 8.50 7.14
CA GLU A 58 3.81 7.92 7.98
C GLU A 58 3.29 7.51 9.36
N GLU A 59 4.14 6.88 10.17
CA GLU A 59 3.80 6.23 11.44
C GLU A 59 2.88 7.08 12.33
N LYS A 60 3.23 8.37 12.54
CA LYS A 60 2.41 9.25 13.38
C LYS A 60 1.04 9.53 12.79
N GLY A 61 0.97 9.66 11.47
CA GLY A 61 -0.30 9.80 10.76
C GLY A 61 -1.13 8.52 10.83
N GLU A 62 -0.51 7.35 10.74
CA GLU A 62 -1.18 6.06 10.87
C GLU A 62 -1.75 5.83 12.28
N GLU A 63 -1.02 6.24 13.34
CA GLU A 63 -1.54 6.21 14.72
C GLU A 63 -2.83 7.03 14.83
N TYR A 64 -2.83 8.26 14.31
CA TYR A 64 -4.01 9.12 14.32
C TYR A 64 -5.13 8.57 13.43
N LEU A 65 -4.79 8.04 12.23
CA LEU A 65 -5.77 7.43 11.34
C LEU A 65 -6.51 6.29 12.02
N VAL A 66 -5.79 5.39 12.72
CA VAL A 66 -6.38 4.27 13.46
C VAL A 66 -7.23 4.75 14.63
N ARG A 67 -6.75 5.75 15.39
CA ARG A 67 -7.49 6.32 16.50
C ARG A 67 -8.82 6.94 16.07
N ASP A 68 -8.78 7.72 15.00
CA ASP A 68 -9.89 8.59 14.60
C ASP A 68 -10.89 7.92 13.65
N ASN A 69 -10.50 6.78 13.02
CA ASN A 69 -11.36 6.00 12.12
C ASN A 69 -11.49 4.53 12.59
N ALA A 70 -11.56 4.31 13.91
CA ALA A 70 -11.51 2.96 14.47
C ALA A 70 -12.67 2.04 14.02
N GLU A 71 -13.81 2.62 13.67
CA GLU A 71 -15.00 1.87 13.19
C GLU A 71 -14.90 1.52 11.71
N GLU A 72 -14.31 2.39 10.88
CA GLU A 72 -14.11 2.17 9.45
C GLU A 72 -12.97 1.20 9.17
N LEU A 73 -11.90 1.30 9.94
CA LEU A 73 -10.70 0.48 9.80
C LEU A 73 -10.93 -0.91 10.44
N THR A 74 -11.29 -1.85 9.62
CA THR A 74 -11.47 -3.27 9.93
C THR A 74 -10.69 -4.09 8.90
N PRO A 75 -10.60 -5.42 8.98
CA PRO A 75 -9.89 -6.21 8.00
C PRO A 75 -10.26 -5.86 6.56
N VAL A 76 -9.23 -5.62 5.72
CA VAL A 76 -9.40 -5.21 4.33
C VAL A 76 -9.02 -6.32 3.35
N LYS A 77 -9.70 -6.36 2.20
CA LYS A 77 -9.35 -7.27 1.10
C LYS A 77 -8.11 -6.82 0.35
N LEU A 78 -7.91 -5.51 0.24
CA LEU A 78 -6.76 -4.93 -0.43
C LEU A 78 -6.22 -3.76 0.38
N PHE A 79 -4.90 -3.72 0.52
CA PHE A 79 -4.15 -2.58 0.98
C PHE A 79 -3.12 -2.18 -0.08
N LYS A 80 -3.19 -0.95 -0.58
CA LYS A 80 -2.08 -0.36 -1.32
C LYS A 80 -1.04 0.09 -0.29
N ALA A 81 0.13 -0.53 -0.29
CA ALA A 81 1.21 -0.22 0.64
C ALA A 81 1.49 1.29 0.70
N GLY A 82 1.51 1.83 1.91
CA GLY A 82 1.85 3.23 2.14
C GLY A 82 3.27 3.52 1.67
N HIS A 83 3.48 4.72 1.13
CA HIS A 83 4.79 5.27 0.78
C HIS A 83 5.69 4.25 0.04
N HIS A 84 5.12 3.60 -0.99
CA HIS A 84 5.82 2.65 -1.86
C HIS A 84 6.50 1.46 -1.14
N GLY A 85 6.04 1.10 0.06
CA GLY A 85 6.71 0.11 0.91
C GLY A 85 7.93 0.68 1.65
N SER A 86 7.88 1.95 2.04
CA SER A 86 8.88 2.61 2.89
C SER A 86 8.94 1.98 4.28
N LYS A 87 10.08 2.16 4.95
CA LYS A 87 10.23 1.82 6.37
C LYS A 87 9.40 2.70 7.31
N THR A 88 9.00 3.90 6.86
CA THR A 88 8.27 4.90 7.67
C THR A 88 6.75 4.75 7.63
N SER A 89 6.23 3.93 6.70
CA SER A 89 4.80 3.72 6.48
C SER A 89 4.41 2.25 6.54
N SER A 90 3.12 1.96 6.60
CA SER A 90 2.60 0.60 6.78
C SER A 90 3.12 -0.01 8.09
N ASN A 91 2.98 0.74 9.18
CA ASN A 91 3.46 0.34 10.49
C ASN A 91 2.49 -0.64 11.18
N GLU A 92 2.99 -1.29 12.24
CA GLU A 92 2.26 -2.35 12.94
C GLU A 92 0.89 -1.86 13.43
N VAL A 93 0.79 -0.63 13.94
CA VAL A 93 -0.46 -0.04 14.43
C VAL A 93 -1.58 -0.07 13.38
N LEU A 94 -1.25 0.23 12.12
CA LEU A 94 -2.20 0.18 11.02
C LEU A 94 -2.44 -1.27 10.57
N LEU A 95 -1.36 -2.03 10.32
CA LEU A 95 -1.45 -3.39 9.77
C LEU A 95 -2.21 -4.34 10.70
N GLU A 96 -2.00 -4.25 12.01
CA GLU A 96 -2.73 -5.01 13.02
C GLU A 96 -4.24 -4.74 12.96
N LYS A 97 -4.62 -3.49 12.71
CA LYS A 97 -6.02 -3.08 12.63
C LYS A 97 -6.69 -3.55 11.34
N ILE A 98 -6.00 -3.42 10.19
CA ILE A 98 -6.60 -3.68 8.87
C ILE A 98 -6.38 -5.10 8.35
N GLN A 99 -5.43 -5.86 8.89
CA GLN A 99 -5.14 -7.27 8.55
C GLN A 99 -5.32 -7.58 7.06
N PRO A 100 -4.53 -6.98 6.16
CA PRO A 100 -4.79 -7.04 4.74
C PRO A 100 -4.66 -8.44 4.17
N GLU A 101 -5.63 -8.88 3.34
CA GLU A 101 -5.54 -10.16 2.63
C GLU A 101 -4.59 -10.07 1.42
N ILE A 102 -4.61 -8.95 0.71
CA ILE A 102 -3.79 -8.67 -0.47
C ILE A 102 -3.09 -7.33 -0.24
N CYS A 103 -1.79 -7.25 -0.57
CA CYS A 103 -1.04 -6.01 -0.56
C CYS A 103 -0.44 -5.73 -1.94
N VAL A 104 -0.59 -4.49 -2.43
CA VAL A 104 0.02 -4.05 -3.67
C VAL A 104 1.00 -2.92 -3.39
N VAL A 105 2.23 -3.05 -3.85
CA VAL A 105 3.28 -2.04 -3.78
C VAL A 105 3.48 -1.43 -5.15
N SER A 106 3.19 -0.14 -5.29
CA SER A 106 3.49 0.61 -6.50
C SER A 106 4.87 1.24 -6.34
N CYS A 107 5.89 0.64 -6.92
CA CYS A 107 7.26 1.16 -6.90
C CYS A 107 8.09 0.56 -8.03
N VAL A 108 9.29 1.09 -8.22
CA VAL A 108 10.37 0.44 -8.97
C VAL A 108 11.33 -0.16 -7.96
N CYS A 109 11.32 -1.49 -7.81
CA CYS A 109 12.12 -2.19 -6.82
C CYS A 109 13.60 -1.95 -7.00
N GLY A 110 14.27 -1.60 -5.90
CA GLY A 110 15.72 -1.64 -5.82
C GLY A 110 16.44 -0.60 -6.68
N THR A 111 15.77 0.49 -7.04
CA THR A 111 16.41 1.61 -7.75
C THR A 111 16.94 2.65 -6.79
N ASP A 112 17.93 3.42 -7.26
CA ASP A 112 18.51 4.56 -6.56
C ASP A 112 17.76 5.88 -6.84
N GLU A 113 16.62 5.82 -7.54
CA GLU A 113 15.80 6.99 -7.90
C GLU A 113 15.44 7.84 -6.67
N TYR A 114 15.07 7.19 -5.57
CA TYR A 114 14.73 7.88 -4.31
C TYR A 114 15.89 7.96 -3.34
N THR A 115 16.83 6.99 -3.40
CA THR A 115 17.97 6.92 -2.48
C THR A 115 19.03 5.94 -2.97
N PRO A 116 20.33 6.32 -2.94
CA PRO A 116 21.43 5.41 -3.25
C PRO A 116 21.65 4.36 -2.14
N THR A 117 21.04 4.55 -0.97
CA THR A 117 21.20 3.63 0.16
C THR A 117 20.33 2.39 -0.03
N VAL A 118 20.94 1.26 -0.38
CA VAL A 118 20.24 -0.01 -0.70
C VAL A 118 19.22 -0.43 0.37
N ALA A 119 19.54 -0.22 1.65
CA ALA A 119 18.63 -0.54 2.75
C ALA A 119 17.33 0.29 2.76
N ASN A 120 17.33 1.46 2.12
CA ASN A 120 16.18 2.36 2.03
C ASN A 120 15.44 2.24 0.69
N GLN A 121 15.99 1.50 -0.29
CA GLN A 121 15.32 1.28 -1.57
C GLN A 121 14.02 0.47 -1.39
N PHE A 122 12.98 0.83 -2.14
CA PHE A 122 11.66 0.24 -2.02
C PHE A 122 11.53 -1.13 -2.71
N PRO A 123 10.65 -2.01 -2.23
CA PRO A 123 10.11 -2.03 -0.87
C PRO A 123 11.23 -2.37 0.15
N THR A 124 11.23 -1.69 1.29
CA THR A 124 12.27 -1.88 2.32
C THR A 124 12.11 -3.21 3.07
N GLN A 125 13.20 -3.72 3.65
CA GLN A 125 13.13 -4.92 4.49
C GLN A 125 12.19 -4.71 5.69
N ALA A 126 12.22 -3.54 6.32
CA ALA A 126 11.35 -3.23 7.45
C ALA A 126 9.85 -3.30 7.10
N PHE A 127 9.45 -2.82 5.91
CA PHE A 127 8.08 -3.01 5.41
C PHE A 127 7.77 -4.50 5.19
N ILE A 128 8.68 -5.23 4.54
CA ILE A 128 8.52 -6.66 4.25
C ILE A 128 8.33 -7.47 5.54
N ASP A 129 9.14 -7.20 6.56
CA ASP A 129 9.05 -7.88 7.85
C ASP A 129 7.70 -7.64 8.53
N ARG A 130 7.15 -6.41 8.45
CA ARG A 130 5.83 -6.10 9.01
C ARG A 130 4.70 -6.75 8.23
N ILE A 131 4.64 -6.55 6.90
CA ILE A 131 3.52 -7.05 6.08
C ILE A 131 3.47 -8.58 6.05
N SER A 132 4.61 -9.25 6.20
CA SER A 132 4.70 -10.70 6.16
C SER A 132 3.88 -11.42 7.24
N LYS A 133 3.60 -10.74 8.34
CA LYS A 133 2.78 -11.27 9.45
C LYS A 133 1.30 -11.41 9.06
N TYR A 134 0.85 -10.69 8.04
CA TYR A 134 -0.56 -10.57 7.68
C TYR A 134 -0.88 -11.25 6.35
N THR A 135 0.00 -11.12 5.36
CA THR A 135 -0.23 -11.71 4.04
C THR A 135 1.05 -12.10 3.32
N VAL A 136 0.96 -13.17 2.56
CA VAL A 136 1.96 -13.59 1.56
C VAL A 136 1.65 -13.02 0.17
N LYS A 137 0.41 -12.57 -0.06
CA LYS A 137 -0.08 -12.08 -1.35
C LYS A 137 0.36 -10.62 -1.57
N VAL A 138 1.67 -10.42 -1.72
CA VAL A 138 2.25 -9.11 -2.01
C VAL A 138 2.67 -9.05 -3.47
N PHE A 139 2.13 -8.06 -4.19
CA PHE A 139 2.41 -7.79 -5.60
C PHE A 139 3.16 -6.47 -5.74
N VAL A 140 4.07 -6.37 -6.72
CA VAL A 140 4.87 -5.16 -6.95
C VAL A 140 4.88 -4.82 -8.43
N THR A 141 4.64 -3.56 -8.78
CA THR A 141 4.46 -3.14 -10.16
C THR A 141 5.69 -3.33 -11.02
N SER A 142 6.85 -2.82 -10.61
CA SER A 142 8.04 -2.76 -11.45
C SER A 142 9.32 -3.01 -10.65
N MET A 143 10.42 -3.25 -11.36
CA MET A 143 11.78 -3.31 -10.80
C MET A 143 12.76 -2.57 -11.72
N GLY A 144 13.89 -2.16 -11.16
CA GLY A 144 14.98 -1.59 -11.97
C GLY A 144 15.44 -2.60 -13.02
N ASP A 145 15.73 -2.13 -14.21
CA ASP A 145 16.29 -2.96 -15.28
C ASP A 145 17.75 -3.32 -14.93
N PRO A 146 18.08 -4.59 -14.66
CA PRO A 146 19.43 -4.98 -14.29
C PRO A 146 20.44 -4.83 -15.44
N ASP A 147 19.95 -4.75 -16.67
CA ASP A 147 20.79 -4.62 -17.88
C ASP A 147 20.96 -3.16 -18.30
N TYR A 148 20.32 -2.23 -17.60
CA TYR A 148 20.41 -0.80 -17.93
C TYR A 148 21.65 -0.14 -17.33
N THR A 149 22.39 0.55 -18.16
CA THR A 149 23.68 1.17 -17.80
C THR A 149 23.64 2.69 -17.68
N GLY A 150 22.50 3.35 -17.89
CA GLY A 150 22.43 4.79 -18.10
C GLY A 150 21.36 5.56 -17.34
N GLY A 151 20.80 5.08 -16.21
CA GLY A 151 19.79 5.79 -15.42
C GLY A 151 18.63 4.90 -14.98
N ALA A 152 17.52 5.50 -14.54
CA ALA A 152 16.40 4.78 -13.90
C ALA A 152 15.47 4.05 -14.89
N ALA A 153 16.00 3.21 -15.77
CA ALA A 153 15.15 2.33 -16.57
C ALA A 153 14.53 1.23 -15.68
N PHE A 154 13.31 0.84 -15.99
CA PHE A 154 12.59 -0.18 -15.26
C PHE A 154 11.90 -1.17 -16.20
N VAL A 155 11.73 -2.38 -15.69
CA VAL A 155 10.96 -3.45 -16.33
C VAL A 155 9.79 -3.83 -15.45
N PRO A 156 8.68 -4.36 -16.00
CA PRO A 156 7.56 -4.83 -15.20
C PRO A 156 7.96 -6.02 -14.33
N MET A 157 7.64 -5.97 -13.03
CA MET A 157 7.64 -7.15 -12.16
C MET A 157 6.29 -7.87 -12.31
N ASN A 158 5.23 -7.40 -11.68
CA ASN A 158 3.87 -7.84 -11.97
C ASN A 158 3.23 -7.00 -13.11
N GLY A 159 3.75 -5.81 -13.39
CA GLY A 159 3.18 -4.86 -14.34
C GLY A 159 2.00 -4.12 -13.75
N ASN A 160 0.96 -3.89 -14.55
CA ASN A 160 -0.30 -3.34 -14.06
C ASN A 160 -0.99 -4.39 -13.20
N VAL A 161 -1.25 -4.07 -11.93
CA VAL A 161 -1.97 -4.93 -11.01
C VAL A 161 -3.45 -4.56 -11.06
N VAL A 162 -4.27 -5.41 -11.66
CA VAL A 162 -5.72 -5.22 -11.78
C VAL A 162 -6.41 -6.04 -10.70
N VAL A 163 -7.14 -5.37 -9.82
CA VAL A 163 -7.95 -6.00 -8.77
C VAL A 163 -9.42 -5.88 -9.15
N THR A 164 -10.08 -7.01 -9.31
CA THR A 164 -11.53 -7.07 -9.58
C THR A 164 -12.27 -7.60 -8.36
N SER A 165 -13.43 -7.02 -8.09
CA SER A 165 -14.29 -7.43 -6.98
C SER A 165 -15.74 -7.58 -7.44
N ASP A 166 -16.34 -8.72 -7.13
CA ASP A 166 -17.73 -9.04 -7.42
C ASP A 166 -18.38 -9.83 -6.28
N SER A 167 -19.57 -10.38 -6.50
CA SER A 167 -20.29 -11.20 -5.50
C SER A 167 -19.55 -12.49 -5.11
N THR A 168 -18.64 -12.99 -5.95
CA THR A 168 -17.89 -14.23 -5.73
C THR A 168 -16.60 -14.01 -4.93
N GLY A 169 -16.04 -12.80 -4.96
CA GLY A 169 -14.82 -12.51 -4.22
C GLY A 169 -13.98 -11.36 -4.79
N VAL A 170 -12.69 -11.43 -4.49
CA VAL A 170 -11.69 -10.48 -4.99
C VAL A 170 -10.60 -11.27 -5.72
N ASN A 171 -10.31 -10.88 -6.96
CA ASN A 171 -9.31 -11.50 -7.80
C ASN A 171 -8.25 -10.49 -8.20
N VAL A 172 -7.00 -10.96 -8.30
CA VAL A 172 -5.87 -10.17 -8.82
C VAL A 172 -5.42 -10.77 -10.13
N ASN A 173 -5.30 -9.91 -11.14
CA ASN A 173 -4.73 -10.27 -12.43
C ASN A 173 -3.72 -9.21 -12.86
N CYS A 174 -2.48 -9.62 -13.05
CA CYS A 174 -1.39 -8.72 -13.39
C CYS A 174 -1.04 -8.82 -14.88
N SER A 175 -0.65 -7.71 -15.50
CA SER A 175 -0.38 -7.67 -16.94
C SER A 175 0.87 -8.45 -17.35
N ASN A 176 1.82 -8.67 -16.43
CA ASN A 176 3.03 -9.44 -16.73
C ASN A 176 2.97 -10.86 -16.15
N ASN A 177 2.81 -10.97 -14.81
CA ASN A 177 2.66 -12.26 -14.14
C ASN A 177 2.02 -12.06 -12.76
N ASN A 178 1.51 -13.13 -12.14
CA ASN A 178 0.89 -13.12 -10.81
C ASN A 178 1.82 -13.66 -9.71
N THR A 179 3.14 -13.58 -9.89
CA THR A 179 4.13 -14.05 -8.91
C THR A 179 4.12 -13.15 -7.68
N TYR A 180 4.04 -13.74 -6.48
CA TYR A 180 4.15 -12.97 -5.23
C TYR A 180 5.59 -12.46 -5.04
N LEU A 181 5.73 -11.32 -4.36
CA LEU A 181 7.03 -10.69 -4.11
C LEU A 181 8.07 -11.70 -3.61
N LYS A 182 7.73 -12.53 -2.62
CA LYS A 182 8.66 -13.52 -2.01
C LYS A 182 9.25 -14.51 -3.02
N ASP A 183 8.54 -14.79 -4.11
CA ASP A 183 8.93 -15.80 -5.10
C ASP A 183 9.73 -15.21 -6.26
N THR A 184 9.81 -13.89 -6.34
CA THR A 184 10.57 -13.20 -7.39
C THR A 184 12.08 -13.39 -7.24
N ALA A 185 12.80 -13.36 -8.37
CA ALA A 185 14.27 -13.41 -8.38
C ALA A 185 14.87 -12.20 -7.65
N TRP A 186 14.27 -11.01 -7.83
CA TRP A 186 14.70 -9.79 -7.16
C TRP A 186 14.68 -9.95 -5.63
N PHE A 187 13.57 -10.42 -5.08
CA PHE A 187 13.42 -10.61 -3.64
C PHE A 187 14.45 -11.59 -3.08
N LYS A 188 14.59 -12.75 -3.74
CA LYS A 188 15.55 -13.79 -3.33
C LYS A 188 17.00 -13.31 -3.34
N ALA A 189 17.32 -12.37 -4.23
CA ALA A 189 18.68 -11.81 -4.36
C ALA A 189 18.92 -10.60 -3.44
N LYS A 190 17.89 -9.83 -3.08
CA LYS A 190 18.05 -8.48 -2.49
C LYS A 190 17.42 -8.33 -1.11
N ARG A 191 16.62 -9.30 -0.64
CA ARG A 191 15.90 -9.22 0.64
C ARG A 191 16.03 -10.53 1.42
N THR A 192 15.82 -10.46 2.72
CA THR A 192 15.76 -11.61 3.61
C THR A 192 14.31 -12.09 3.71
N CYS A 193 14.09 -13.40 3.55
CA CYS A 193 12.76 -13.97 3.70
C CYS A 193 12.35 -13.98 5.18
N PRO A 194 11.26 -13.29 5.58
CA PRO A 194 10.74 -13.37 6.94
C PRO A 194 10.26 -14.77 7.27
N SER A 195 10.32 -15.16 8.56
CA SER A 195 9.86 -16.47 9.02
C SER A 195 8.41 -16.80 8.67
N TYR A 196 7.55 -15.78 8.64
CA TYR A 196 6.14 -15.94 8.25
C TYR A 196 5.93 -16.34 6.78
N TRP A 197 6.93 -16.10 5.92
CA TRP A 197 6.90 -16.47 4.50
C TRP A 197 7.73 -17.72 4.19
N ALA A 198 8.50 -18.22 5.15
CA ALA A 198 9.39 -19.37 4.98
C ALA A 198 8.68 -20.74 5.06
N ALA A 199 7.39 -20.74 5.39
CA ALA A 199 6.57 -21.96 5.53
C ALA A 199 5.97 -22.43 4.20
#